data_cf8a56e60d863e0a73871eaa5e2c07cb
#
_entry.id   cf8a56e60d863e0a73871eaa5e2c07cb
#
_cell.length_a   1.000
_cell.length_b   1.000
_cell.length_c   1.000
_cell.angle_alpha   90.00
_cell.angle_beta   90.00
_cell.angle_gamma   90.00
#
_symmetry.space_group_name_H-M   'P 1'
#
loop_
_entity.id
_entity.type
_entity.pdbx_description
1 polymer ?
#
loop_
_entity_poly.entity_id
_entity_poly.type
_entity_poly.pdbx_seq_one_letter_code
_entity_poly.pdbx_strand_id
1 'polypeptide(L)'
;MTALVLLAMTSCRKTEKYANSPIVGHWGCEQYISCRTDSTGYEQWDTLNYEVGEGHGYEVYFHANGSGRLLLNDSPALIKKFNCDYDYYPENHILTIYNTSWIISIFSDATSADMVIEEITDTNIVASWTNYFSEPEPFFERFFLKRID
;
A
#
# COMPACT_ATOMS: atom_id res chain seq x y z
N MET A 1 -29.55 -46.36 -21.74
CA MET A 1 -29.81 -44.98 -21.30
C MET A 1 -28.68 -44.57 -20.38
N THR A 2 -27.73 -43.83 -20.89
CA THR A 2 -26.52 -43.42 -20.16
C THR A 2 -26.71 -41.94 -19.80
N ALA A 3 -26.90 -41.66 -18.51
CA ALA A 3 -27.05 -40.31 -18.00
C ALA A 3 -25.67 -39.65 -17.96
N LEU A 4 -25.51 -38.62 -18.77
CA LEU A 4 -24.34 -37.74 -18.81
C LEU A 4 -24.45 -36.72 -17.64
N VAL A 5 -23.70 -36.96 -16.56
CA VAL A 5 -23.59 -36.00 -15.45
C VAL A 5 -22.66 -34.88 -15.91
N LEU A 6 -23.21 -33.71 -16.29
CA LEU A 6 -22.45 -32.48 -16.46
C LEU A 6 -22.05 -31.99 -15.08
N LEU A 7 -20.80 -32.23 -14.67
CA LEU A 7 -20.18 -31.50 -13.58
C LEU A 7 -19.97 -30.04 -14.03
N ALA A 8 -20.86 -29.16 -13.62
CA ALA A 8 -20.62 -27.72 -13.69
C ALA A 8 -19.47 -27.38 -12.73
N MET A 9 -18.28 -27.26 -13.28
CA MET A 9 -17.16 -26.63 -12.59
C MET A 9 -17.51 -25.17 -12.40
N THR A 10 -18.18 -24.82 -11.31
CA THR A 10 -18.26 -23.44 -10.85
C THR A 10 -16.85 -23.05 -10.41
N SER A 11 -16.05 -22.58 -11.38
CA SER A 11 -14.84 -21.83 -11.10
C SER A 11 -15.24 -20.69 -10.19
N CYS A 12 -14.84 -20.75 -8.91
CA CYS A 12 -14.88 -19.60 -8.01
C CYS A 12 -13.93 -18.55 -8.59
N ARG A 13 -14.37 -17.78 -9.57
CA ARG A 13 -13.71 -16.52 -9.93
C ARG A 13 -13.84 -15.65 -8.68
N LYS A 14 -12.72 -15.43 -7.98
CA LYS A 14 -12.63 -14.32 -7.03
C LYS A 14 -13.14 -13.10 -7.78
N THR A 15 -14.25 -12.54 -7.35
CA THR A 15 -14.88 -11.38 -7.97
C THR A 15 -13.83 -10.28 -7.97
N GLU A 16 -13.54 -9.72 -9.14
CA GLU A 16 -12.60 -8.60 -9.27
C GLU A 16 -13.27 -7.34 -8.69
N LYS A 17 -13.20 -7.20 -7.37
CA LYS A 17 -13.83 -6.15 -6.57
C LYS A 17 -13.47 -4.75 -7.07
N TYR A 18 -12.27 -4.60 -7.62
CA TYR A 18 -11.68 -3.32 -8.00
C TYR A 18 -11.30 -3.24 -9.50
N ALA A 19 -11.91 -4.04 -10.38
CA ALA A 19 -11.51 -4.15 -11.80
C ALA A 19 -11.35 -2.80 -12.54
N ASN A 20 -12.15 -1.79 -12.16
CA ASN A 20 -12.12 -0.45 -12.77
C ASN A 20 -11.66 0.63 -11.78
N SER A 21 -11.04 0.25 -10.68
CA SER A 21 -10.55 1.22 -9.70
C SER A 21 -9.21 1.82 -10.12
N PRO A 22 -9.02 3.13 -10.04
CA PRO A 22 -7.76 3.78 -10.40
C PRO A 22 -6.59 3.35 -9.51
N ILE A 23 -6.85 2.76 -8.32
CA ILE A 23 -5.80 2.27 -7.43
C ILE A 23 -5.11 1.01 -7.96
N VAL A 24 -5.81 0.21 -8.79
CA VAL A 24 -5.27 -1.04 -9.34
C VAL A 24 -4.11 -0.75 -10.28
N GLY A 25 -2.97 -1.40 -10.05
CA GLY A 25 -1.77 -1.25 -10.87
C GLY A 25 -0.49 -1.47 -10.09
N HIS A 26 0.61 -1.18 -10.74
CA HIS A 26 1.96 -1.22 -10.21
C HIS A 26 2.47 0.21 -9.99
N TRP A 27 2.83 0.52 -8.76
CA TRP A 27 3.20 1.86 -8.33
C TRP A 27 4.58 1.85 -7.68
N GLY A 28 5.43 2.80 -8.06
CA GLY A 28 6.73 3.03 -7.42
C GLY A 28 6.71 4.33 -6.62
N CYS A 29 7.33 4.33 -5.45
CA CYS A 29 7.47 5.52 -4.64
C CYS A 29 8.54 6.43 -5.27
N GLU A 30 8.13 7.62 -5.71
CA GLU A 30 9.03 8.66 -6.23
C GLU A 30 9.59 9.53 -5.10
N GLN A 31 8.75 9.81 -4.10
CA GLN A 31 9.15 10.57 -2.93
C GLN A 31 8.45 10.07 -1.67
N TYR A 32 9.18 10.02 -0.60
CA TYR A 32 8.68 9.71 0.74
C TYR A 32 9.04 10.85 1.68
N ILE A 33 8.06 11.33 2.43
CA ILE A 33 8.24 12.37 3.44
C ILE A 33 7.78 11.80 4.77
N SER A 34 8.59 11.96 5.82
CA SER A 34 8.22 11.63 7.19
C SER A 34 8.41 12.82 8.11
N CYS A 35 7.57 12.87 9.14
CA CYS A 35 7.67 13.85 10.21
C CYS A 35 7.56 13.16 11.55
N ARG A 36 8.48 13.46 12.45
CA ARG A 36 8.46 13.06 13.86
C ARG A 36 8.36 14.31 14.72
N THR A 37 7.47 14.28 15.71
CA THR A 37 7.35 15.36 16.67
C THR A 37 7.88 14.88 18.00
N ASP A 38 8.90 15.53 18.54
CA ASP A 38 9.48 15.15 19.83
C ASP A 38 8.61 15.60 21.02
N SER A 39 8.97 15.19 22.23
CA SER A 39 8.24 15.51 23.47
C SER A 39 8.19 17.01 23.80
N THR A 40 8.97 17.84 23.11
CA THR A 40 8.97 19.31 23.24
C THR A 40 8.06 19.98 22.19
N GLY A 41 7.48 19.21 21.26
CA GLY A 41 6.68 19.71 20.13
C GLY A 41 7.51 20.15 18.93
N TYR A 42 8.83 19.86 18.94
CA TYR A 42 9.67 20.13 17.78
C TYR A 42 9.44 19.07 16.69
N GLU A 43 9.21 19.52 15.46
CA GLU A 43 9.00 18.68 14.30
C GLU A 43 10.31 18.48 13.52
N GLN A 44 10.64 17.22 13.27
CA GLN A 44 11.75 16.83 12.42
C GLN A 44 11.18 16.23 11.12
N TRP A 45 11.48 16.85 10.00
CA TRP A 45 11.06 16.44 8.67
C TRP A 45 12.22 15.80 7.90
N ASP A 46 11.98 14.62 7.33
CA ASP A 46 12.89 13.91 6.45
C ASP A 46 12.23 13.68 5.09
N THR A 47 13.01 13.83 4.01
CA THR A 47 12.53 13.59 2.64
C THR A 47 13.50 12.69 1.90
N LEU A 48 12.99 11.58 1.37
CA LEU A 48 13.73 10.65 0.53
C LEU A 48 13.14 10.68 -0.88
N ASN A 49 14.01 10.75 -1.90
CA ASN A 49 13.63 10.70 -3.30
C ASN A 49 14.19 9.42 -3.91
N TYR A 50 13.39 8.76 -4.75
CA TYR A 50 13.74 7.51 -5.41
C TYR A 50 13.58 7.63 -6.91
N GLU A 51 14.39 6.87 -7.66
CA GLU A 51 14.21 6.68 -9.09
C GLU A 51 13.27 5.50 -9.33
N VAL A 52 12.05 5.83 -9.75
CA VAL A 52 10.98 4.83 -9.96
C VAL A 52 11.36 3.86 -11.08
N GLY A 53 11.23 2.55 -10.79
CA GLY A 53 11.49 1.48 -11.75
C GLY A 53 12.96 1.01 -11.80
N GLU A 54 13.88 1.61 -11.07
CA GLU A 54 15.29 1.19 -11.01
C GLU A 54 15.61 0.18 -9.89
N GLY A 55 14.56 -0.37 -9.23
CA GLY A 55 14.74 -1.35 -8.17
C GLY A 55 15.24 -0.76 -6.85
N HIS A 56 14.97 0.51 -6.60
CA HIS A 56 15.24 1.22 -5.36
C HIS A 56 13.96 1.76 -4.74
N GLY A 57 13.90 1.80 -3.40
CA GLY A 57 12.78 2.34 -2.66
C GLY A 57 11.60 1.38 -2.52
N TYR A 58 10.40 1.92 -2.50
CA TYR A 58 9.17 1.19 -2.27
C TYR A 58 8.38 1.03 -3.56
N GLU A 59 7.91 -0.19 -3.81
CA GLU A 59 6.96 -0.46 -4.89
C GLU A 59 5.75 -1.20 -4.32
N VAL A 60 4.55 -0.91 -4.83
CA VAL A 60 3.33 -1.59 -4.44
C VAL A 60 2.52 -2.02 -5.64
N TYR A 61 2.00 -3.25 -5.59
CA TYR A 61 1.05 -3.79 -6.54
C TYR A 61 -0.31 -3.89 -5.87
N PHE A 62 -1.33 -3.27 -6.45
CA PHE A 62 -2.72 -3.44 -6.07
C PHE A 62 -3.45 -4.23 -7.14
N HIS A 63 -3.91 -5.43 -6.79
CA HIS A 63 -4.63 -6.31 -7.71
C HIS A 63 -6.14 -6.09 -7.61
N ALA A 64 -6.86 -6.25 -8.73
CA ALA A 64 -8.30 -6.03 -8.81
C ALA A 64 -9.14 -6.88 -7.82
N ASN A 65 -8.58 -7.97 -7.30
CA ASN A 65 -9.24 -8.86 -6.33
C ASN A 65 -9.10 -8.41 -4.86
N GLY A 66 -8.47 -7.26 -4.58
CA GLY A 66 -8.24 -6.75 -3.22
C GLY A 66 -6.98 -7.31 -2.54
N SER A 67 -6.17 -8.09 -3.23
CA SER A 67 -4.84 -8.45 -2.74
C SER A 67 -3.80 -7.46 -3.23
N GLY A 68 -2.70 -7.34 -2.50
CA GLY A 68 -1.59 -6.49 -2.86
C GLY A 68 -0.24 -7.14 -2.57
N ARG A 69 0.80 -6.52 -3.09
CA ARG A 69 2.18 -6.88 -2.81
C ARG A 69 3.01 -5.62 -2.66
N LEU A 70 3.76 -5.54 -1.58
CA LEU A 70 4.77 -4.51 -1.38
C LEU A 70 6.17 -5.08 -1.63
N LEU A 71 7.01 -4.31 -2.28
CA LEU A 71 8.43 -4.56 -2.44
C LEU A 71 9.20 -3.46 -1.72
N LEU A 72 10.15 -3.87 -0.89
CA LEU A 72 11.16 -3.00 -0.30
C LEU A 72 12.48 -3.30 -0.96
N ASN A 73 12.99 -2.34 -1.69
CA ASN A 73 14.27 -2.45 -2.40
C ASN A 73 15.31 -1.60 -1.65
N ASP A 74 15.92 -2.16 -0.61
CA ASP A 74 17.00 -1.48 0.14
C ASP A 74 18.32 -1.44 -0.66
N SER A 75 18.49 -2.40 -1.58
CA SER A 75 19.59 -2.47 -2.54
C SER A 75 19.22 -3.49 -3.63
N PRO A 76 19.88 -3.49 -4.79
CA PRO A 76 19.66 -4.48 -5.84
C PRO A 76 19.81 -5.94 -5.38
N ALA A 77 20.52 -6.16 -4.26
CA ALA A 77 20.75 -7.50 -3.70
C ALA A 77 19.75 -7.89 -2.62
N LEU A 78 18.90 -6.98 -2.13
CA LEU A 78 18.01 -7.23 -0.99
C LEU A 78 16.58 -6.72 -1.26
N ILE A 79 15.84 -7.51 -2.03
CA ILE A 79 14.42 -7.24 -2.26
C ILE A 79 13.60 -8.02 -1.23
N LYS A 80 12.92 -7.32 -0.35
CA LYS A 80 11.93 -7.91 0.56
C LYS A 80 10.55 -7.80 -0.07
N LYS A 81 9.82 -8.94 -0.12
CA LYS A 81 8.48 -9.04 -0.70
C LYS A 81 7.48 -9.38 0.39
N PHE A 82 6.39 -8.63 0.44
CA PHE A 82 5.32 -8.81 1.41
C PHE A 82 3.99 -8.85 0.69
N ASN A 83 3.15 -9.81 1.04
CA ASN A 83 1.78 -9.86 0.56
C ASN A 83 0.88 -9.15 1.57
N CYS A 84 -0.09 -8.43 1.07
CA CYS A 84 -1.11 -7.77 1.86
C CYS A 84 -2.49 -7.97 1.22
N ASP A 85 -3.52 -7.65 1.95
CA ASP A 85 -4.86 -7.43 1.41
C ASP A 85 -5.19 -5.94 1.58
N TYR A 86 -6.11 -5.42 0.77
CA TYR A 86 -6.52 -4.03 0.89
C TYR A 86 -8.00 -3.83 0.62
N ASP A 87 -8.54 -2.76 1.21
CA ASP A 87 -9.83 -2.18 0.88
C ASP A 87 -9.65 -0.70 0.52
N TYR A 88 -10.25 -0.29 -0.59
CA TYR A 88 -10.27 1.10 -1.02
C TYR A 88 -11.69 1.66 -1.01
N TYR A 89 -11.89 2.76 -0.32
CA TYR A 89 -13.15 3.47 -0.13
C TYR A 89 -13.04 4.86 -0.78
N PRO A 90 -13.34 4.97 -2.11
CA PRO A 90 -13.14 6.22 -2.85
C PRO A 90 -13.96 7.39 -2.32
N GLU A 91 -15.16 7.13 -1.78
CA GLU A 91 -16.04 8.15 -1.20
C GLU A 91 -15.48 8.79 0.07
N ASN A 92 -14.61 8.09 0.78
CA ASN A 92 -13.98 8.56 2.03
C ASN A 92 -12.49 8.90 1.83
N HIS A 93 -11.96 8.65 0.65
CA HIS A 93 -10.52 8.76 0.35
C HIS A 93 -9.65 7.90 1.28
N ILE A 94 -10.13 6.72 1.68
CA ILE A 94 -9.43 5.81 2.59
C ILE A 94 -8.98 4.56 1.85
N LEU A 95 -7.71 4.21 2.07
CA LEU A 95 -7.11 2.93 1.71
C LEU A 95 -6.69 2.21 2.99
N THR A 96 -7.38 1.11 3.31
CA THR A 96 -7.02 0.23 4.42
C THR A 96 -6.14 -0.89 3.89
N ILE A 97 -4.93 -1.04 4.42
CA ILE A 97 -4.02 -2.14 4.10
C ILE A 97 -3.96 -3.08 5.29
N TYR A 98 -4.19 -4.37 5.07
CA TYR A 98 -4.20 -5.44 6.07
C TYR A 98 -2.90 -6.26 6.01
N ASN A 99 -2.65 -7.03 7.09
CA ASN A 99 -1.45 -7.86 7.22
C ASN A 99 -0.15 -7.05 7.17
N THR A 100 -0.18 -5.88 7.78
CA THR A 100 0.91 -4.90 7.77
C THR A 100 1.89 -5.08 8.94
N SER A 101 1.79 -6.16 9.71
CA SER A 101 2.64 -6.42 10.89
C SER A 101 4.15 -6.27 10.63
N TRP A 102 4.57 -6.40 9.40
CA TRP A 102 5.94 -6.22 8.94
C TRP A 102 6.28 -4.75 8.54
N ILE A 103 5.28 -3.92 8.15
CA ILE A 103 5.46 -2.48 7.94
C ILE A 103 5.42 -1.76 9.29
N ILE A 104 4.51 -2.22 10.14
CA ILE A 104 4.14 -1.57 11.40
C ILE A 104 4.93 -2.17 12.57
N SER A 105 5.62 -3.32 12.41
CA SER A 105 6.45 -3.92 13.45
C SER A 105 7.56 -2.99 13.96
N ILE A 106 7.87 -1.95 13.19
CA ILE A 106 8.74 -0.85 13.64
C ILE A 106 7.94 0.10 14.55
N PHE A 107 6.59 0.11 14.50
CA PHE A 107 5.79 1.18 15.10
C PHE A 107 4.61 0.70 15.98
N SER A 108 4.06 -0.51 15.79
CA SER A 108 2.99 -1.04 16.66
C SER A 108 2.64 -2.50 16.34
N ASP A 109 1.86 -3.15 17.23
CA ASP A 109 1.24 -4.47 17.01
C ASP A 109 -0.01 -4.39 16.11
N ALA A 110 -0.21 -3.31 15.36
CA ALA A 110 -1.35 -3.13 14.50
C ALA A 110 -1.33 -4.10 13.31
N THR A 111 -2.47 -4.69 13.00
CA THR A 111 -2.64 -5.62 11.88
C THR A 111 -3.10 -4.93 10.59
N SER A 112 -3.44 -3.65 10.66
CA SER A 112 -3.90 -2.84 9.54
C SER A 112 -3.46 -1.38 9.68
N ALA A 113 -3.35 -0.69 8.54
CA ALA A 113 -3.09 0.74 8.46
C ALA A 113 -4.12 1.40 7.54
N ASP A 114 -4.74 2.48 8.03
CA ASP A 114 -5.63 3.33 7.24
C ASP A 114 -4.83 4.52 6.71
N MET A 115 -4.72 4.58 5.39
CA MET A 115 -4.07 5.68 4.69
C MET A 115 -5.12 6.62 4.09
N VAL A 116 -4.88 7.91 4.16
CA VAL A 116 -5.68 8.91 3.44
C VAL A 116 -5.12 9.06 2.04
N ILE A 117 -5.95 8.85 1.03
CA ILE A 117 -5.61 9.14 -0.37
C ILE A 117 -5.91 10.62 -0.63
N GLU A 118 -4.87 11.44 -0.67
CA GLU A 118 -4.99 12.89 -0.90
C GLU A 118 -5.25 13.19 -2.37
N GLU A 119 -4.64 12.39 -3.25
CA GLU A 119 -4.79 12.51 -4.70
C GLU A 119 -4.68 11.12 -5.33
N ILE A 120 -5.50 10.85 -6.35
CA ILE A 120 -5.38 9.68 -7.21
C ILE A 120 -5.74 10.06 -8.64
N THR A 121 -4.84 9.74 -9.56
CA THR A 121 -4.99 9.90 -11.00
C THR A 121 -4.59 8.60 -11.71
N ASP A 122 -4.66 8.56 -13.02
CA ASP A 122 -4.19 7.39 -13.80
C ASP A 122 -2.68 7.16 -13.65
N THR A 123 -1.91 8.17 -13.26
CA THR A 123 -0.44 8.13 -13.22
C THR A 123 0.16 8.34 -11.84
N ASN A 124 -0.59 8.92 -10.89
CA ASN A 124 -0.05 9.28 -9.59
C ASN A 124 -1.03 8.97 -8.46
N ILE A 125 -0.49 8.60 -7.30
CA ILE A 125 -1.18 8.52 -6.02
C ILE A 125 -0.38 9.34 -5.01
N VAL A 126 -1.07 10.19 -4.24
CA VAL A 126 -0.51 10.80 -3.03
C VAL A 126 -1.29 10.24 -1.85
N ALA A 127 -0.60 9.56 -0.96
CA ALA A 127 -1.18 8.93 0.21
C ALA A 127 -0.43 9.35 1.47
N SER A 128 -1.16 9.57 2.55
CA SER A 128 -0.57 9.88 3.85
C SER A 128 -1.12 8.97 4.95
N TRP A 129 -0.30 8.79 5.96
CA TRP A 129 -0.64 8.03 7.14
C TRP A 129 -0.12 8.74 8.39
N THR A 130 -0.91 8.72 9.47
CA THR A 130 -0.52 9.27 10.75
C THR A 130 -0.66 8.20 11.81
N ASN A 131 0.42 7.88 12.47
CA ASN A 131 0.42 6.98 13.62
C ASN A 131 0.29 7.78 14.92
N TYR A 132 -0.88 7.70 15.53
CA TYR A 132 -1.16 8.32 16.84
C TYR A 132 -0.79 7.42 18.03
N PHE A 133 -0.42 6.16 17.78
CA PHE A 133 -0.18 5.15 18.80
C PHE A 133 1.31 4.98 19.13
N SER A 134 2.21 5.62 18.40
CA SER A 134 3.62 5.65 18.75
C SER A 134 3.81 6.63 19.91
N GLU A 135 3.73 6.14 21.14
CA GLU A 135 4.14 6.95 22.29
C GLU A 135 5.67 7.04 22.34
N PRO A 136 6.22 8.23 22.59
CA PRO A 136 5.55 9.48 22.98
C PRO A 136 5.21 10.44 21.84
N GLU A 137 5.41 10.05 20.56
CA GLU A 137 5.49 11.00 19.45
C GLU A 137 4.62 10.59 18.26
N PRO A 138 3.64 11.41 17.85
CA PRO A 138 2.91 11.15 16.59
C PRO A 138 3.89 11.14 15.42
N PHE A 139 3.71 10.18 14.54
CA PHE A 139 4.52 9.98 13.36
C PHE A 139 3.66 10.12 12.11
N PHE A 140 4.05 11.03 11.23
CA PHE A 140 3.38 11.26 9.97
C PHE A 140 4.25 10.76 8.82
N GLU A 141 3.62 10.12 7.84
CA GLU A 141 4.25 9.67 6.60
C GLU A 141 3.41 10.07 5.40
N ARG A 142 4.07 10.43 4.31
CA ARG A 142 3.45 10.79 3.04
C ARG A 142 4.21 10.17 1.89
N PHE A 143 3.50 9.49 1.01
CA PHE A 143 4.03 8.76 -0.13
C PHE A 143 3.53 9.39 -1.42
N PHE A 144 4.44 9.69 -2.31
CA PHE A 144 4.16 10.10 -3.68
C PHE A 144 4.48 8.91 -4.58
N LEU A 145 3.44 8.28 -5.09
CA LEU A 145 3.54 7.09 -5.90
C LEU A 145 3.30 7.43 -7.36
N LYS A 146 4.10 6.88 -8.24
CA LYS A 146 3.99 7.01 -9.68
C LYS A 146 3.72 5.64 -10.30
N ARG A 147 2.82 5.59 -11.28
CA ARG A 147 2.53 4.36 -12.01
C ARG A 147 3.74 3.92 -12.81
N ILE A 148 4.08 2.63 -12.72
CA ILE A 148 5.20 2.02 -13.46
C ILE A 148 4.69 1.38 -14.75
N ASP A 149 3.44 0.84 -14.77
CA ASP A 149 2.78 0.16 -15.90
C ASP A 149 1.37 0.68 -16.17
#